data_f5436586487d4d033aab60134d740ac9
#
_entry.id   f5436586487d4d033aab60134d740ac9
#
_cell.length_a   1.000
_cell.length_b   1.000
_cell.length_c   1.000
_cell.angle_alpha   90.00
_cell.angle_beta   90.00
_cell.angle_gamma   90.00
#
_symmetry.space_group_name_H-M   'P 1'
#
loop_
_entity.id
_entity.type
_entity.pdbx_description
1 polymer ?
#
loop_
_entity_poly.entity_id
_entity_poly.type
_entity_poly.pdbx_seq_one_letter_code
_entity_poly.pdbx_strand_id
1 'polypeptide(L)'
;MMPVTPHRKRGNYDLFSTYSWYVPGVGGMFLLLAFILVGTVIGVPVMLLCNTYLGEEYAILITYPLMFIPAMMYSKAASQHNSAFDPGYKLNSSNFKPLGGIMCAVLVSIAVLAFNVIMEPINQAMPEMSDTLKQALESMTEGTLWMNILSVSIMAPLFEEWLCRGMVLRGLLNHKDGNGNTMNPYWAIATSALFFAVIHMNLWQGLNAFAVGFLLGYVYYRTGSLSLTMLMHCVNNSFALILSRILPEDMADMATWDVIGMVPFLALFAASVAYMYFFVKKIQTISLQSPQGNCDMIQE
;
A
#
# COMPACT_ATOMS: atom_id res chain seq x y z
N MET A 1 28.25 19.78 -32.34
CA MET A 1 26.84 20.15 -32.00
C MET A 1 26.59 19.64 -30.58
N MET A 2 26.40 20.57 -29.63
CA MET A 2 26.03 20.17 -28.26
C MET A 2 24.56 19.70 -28.28
N PRO A 3 24.20 18.58 -27.62
CA PRO A 3 22.80 18.19 -27.53
C PRO A 3 22.04 19.22 -26.73
N VAL A 4 21.01 19.80 -27.37
CA VAL A 4 20.09 20.73 -26.72
C VAL A 4 19.29 19.90 -25.71
N THR A 5 19.53 20.12 -24.42
CA THR A 5 18.68 19.56 -23.36
C THR A 5 17.26 20.11 -23.53
N PRO A 6 16.23 19.25 -23.68
CA PRO A 6 14.87 19.75 -23.80
C PRO A 6 14.50 20.53 -22.55
N HIS A 7 14.08 21.78 -22.72
CA HIS A 7 13.56 22.59 -21.63
C HIS A 7 12.31 21.91 -21.05
N ARG A 8 12.43 21.38 -19.83
CA ARG A 8 11.29 20.88 -19.04
C ARG A 8 10.33 22.05 -18.83
N LYS A 9 9.19 22.06 -19.53
CA LYS A 9 8.07 22.91 -19.13
C LYS A 9 7.71 22.54 -17.69
N ARG A 10 7.69 23.52 -16.78
CA ARG A 10 7.20 23.37 -15.41
C ARG A 10 5.69 23.07 -15.47
N GLY A 11 5.33 21.82 -15.71
CA GLY A 11 3.98 21.29 -15.50
C GLY A 11 3.79 20.96 -14.02
N ASN A 12 2.57 21.00 -13.55
CA ASN A 12 2.12 20.75 -12.18
C ASN A 12 3.05 19.81 -11.40
N TYR A 13 3.56 20.30 -10.26
CA TYR A 13 4.44 19.55 -9.37
C TYR A 13 3.77 18.23 -8.95
N ASP A 14 4.12 17.15 -9.62
CA ASP A 14 3.83 15.81 -9.14
C ASP A 14 4.95 15.43 -8.14
N LEU A 15 4.59 15.32 -6.86
CA LEU A 15 5.49 14.97 -5.77
C LEU A 15 6.30 13.70 -6.06
N PHE A 16 5.72 12.79 -6.83
CA PHE A 16 6.30 11.50 -7.18
C PHE A 16 7.02 11.48 -8.54
N SER A 17 7.02 12.58 -9.29
CA SER A 17 7.64 12.65 -10.64
C SER A 17 9.11 12.25 -10.65
N THR A 18 9.83 12.46 -9.53
CA THR A 18 11.23 12.06 -9.34
C THR A 18 11.49 10.58 -9.55
N TYR A 19 10.48 9.71 -9.37
CA TYR A 19 10.59 8.26 -9.45
C TYR A 19 10.06 7.67 -10.76
N SER A 20 9.57 8.50 -11.68
CA SER A 20 8.81 8.08 -12.88
C SER A 20 9.62 7.19 -13.83
N TRP A 21 10.93 7.35 -13.89
CA TRP A 21 11.82 6.61 -14.82
C TRP A 21 12.47 5.36 -14.20
N TYR A 22 12.26 5.09 -12.92
CA TYR A 22 12.64 3.81 -12.34
C TYR A 22 11.47 2.84 -12.46
N VAL A 23 11.58 1.85 -13.37
CA VAL A 23 10.55 0.85 -13.70
C VAL A 23 11.11 -0.53 -13.35
N PRO A 24 11.09 -0.92 -12.06
CA PRO A 24 11.68 -2.18 -11.63
C PRO A 24 10.93 -3.39 -12.18
N GLY A 25 11.65 -4.35 -12.76
CA GLY A 25 11.16 -5.71 -12.95
C GLY A 25 11.32 -6.54 -11.66
N VAL A 26 11.18 -7.86 -11.78
CA VAL A 26 11.29 -8.78 -10.64
C VAL A 26 12.64 -8.63 -9.89
N GLY A 27 13.75 -8.50 -10.62
CA GLY A 27 15.07 -8.26 -9.99
C GLY A 27 15.12 -6.94 -9.21
N GLY A 28 14.53 -5.87 -9.76
CA GLY A 28 14.42 -4.57 -9.09
C GLY A 28 13.53 -4.62 -7.85
N MET A 29 12.50 -5.45 -7.84
CA MET A 29 11.65 -5.70 -6.66
C MET A 29 12.47 -6.31 -5.51
N PHE A 30 13.29 -7.34 -5.78
CA PHE A 30 14.17 -7.92 -4.75
C PHE A 30 15.22 -6.94 -4.25
N LEU A 31 15.72 -6.07 -5.13
CA LEU A 31 16.66 -5.03 -4.74
C LEU A 31 16.00 -3.98 -3.83
N LEU A 32 14.75 -3.59 -4.09
CA LEU A 32 13.99 -2.73 -3.19
C LEU A 32 13.78 -3.39 -1.83
N LEU A 33 13.46 -4.69 -1.78
CA LEU A 33 13.37 -5.44 -0.53
C LEU A 33 14.70 -5.40 0.24
N ALA A 34 15.83 -5.61 -0.44
CA ALA A 34 17.14 -5.52 0.19
C ALA A 34 17.41 -4.13 0.80
N PHE A 35 17.03 -3.05 0.10
CA PHE A 35 17.17 -1.69 0.64
C PHE A 35 16.24 -1.41 1.82
N ILE A 36 15.04 -1.98 1.86
CA ILE A 36 14.17 -1.92 3.05
C ILE A 36 14.82 -2.64 4.23
N LEU A 37 15.40 -3.83 4.02
CA LEU A 37 16.13 -4.55 5.08
C LEU A 37 17.33 -3.75 5.59
N VAL A 38 18.10 -3.12 4.70
CA VAL A 38 19.18 -2.21 5.09
C VAL A 38 18.64 -1.04 5.92
N GLY A 39 17.55 -0.42 5.51
CA GLY A 39 16.89 0.65 6.25
C GLY A 39 16.41 0.20 7.64
N THR A 40 15.87 -1.00 7.75
CA THR A 40 15.46 -1.61 9.02
C THR A 40 16.67 -1.81 9.95
N VAL A 41 17.76 -2.38 9.43
CA VAL A 41 19.00 -2.58 10.23
C VAL A 41 19.57 -1.24 10.71
N ILE A 42 19.54 -0.20 9.89
CA ILE A 42 19.97 1.17 10.29
C ILE A 42 18.97 1.75 11.30
N GLY A 43 17.69 1.48 11.15
CA GLY A 43 16.63 1.97 12.03
C GLY A 43 16.70 1.44 13.46
N VAL A 44 17.17 0.18 13.66
CA VAL A 44 17.24 -0.44 15.00
C VAL A 44 18.06 0.37 16.01
N PRO A 45 19.32 0.72 15.77
CA PRO A 45 20.09 1.53 16.73
C PRO A 45 19.49 2.93 16.92
N VAL A 46 18.91 3.53 15.89
CA VAL A 46 18.23 4.83 16.01
C VAL A 46 16.98 4.68 16.90
N MET A 47 16.21 3.60 16.72
CA MET A 47 15.06 3.29 17.56
C MET A 47 15.45 3.16 19.04
N LEU A 48 16.51 2.41 19.34
CA LEU A 48 17.00 2.24 20.71
C LEU A 48 17.42 3.58 21.35
N LEU A 49 18.12 4.42 20.60
CA LEU A 49 18.51 5.76 21.06
C LEU A 49 17.27 6.65 21.28
N CYS A 50 16.36 6.71 20.32
CA CYS A 50 15.15 7.50 20.45
C CYS A 50 14.28 7.02 21.61
N ASN A 51 14.13 5.71 21.78
CA ASN A 51 13.37 5.14 22.87
C ASN A 51 13.95 5.55 24.24
N THR A 52 15.27 5.54 24.37
CA THR A 52 15.97 5.93 25.62
C THR A 52 15.77 7.40 25.96
N TYR A 53 15.76 8.31 24.98
CA TYR A 53 15.77 9.76 25.23
C TYR A 53 14.43 10.45 25.01
N LEU A 54 13.55 9.91 24.13
CA LEU A 54 12.30 10.56 23.72
C LEU A 54 11.04 9.75 24.10
N GLY A 55 11.22 8.44 24.34
CA GLY A 55 10.12 7.49 24.55
C GLY A 55 9.71 6.74 23.30
N GLU A 56 9.01 5.62 23.50
CA GLU A 56 8.71 4.62 22.46
C GLU A 56 7.83 5.19 21.32
N GLU A 57 6.83 6.00 21.64
CA GLU A 57 5.92 6.62 20.67
C GLU A 57 6.69 7.48 19.63
N TYR A 58 7.64 8.29 20.10
CA TYR A 58 8.46 9.13 19.23
C TYR A 58 9.50 8.30 18.47
N ALA A 59 10.02 7.22 19.07
CA ALA A 59 10.96 6.33 18.44
C ALA A 59 10.34 5.70 17.18
N ILE A 60 9.12 5.17 17.26
CA ILE A 60 8.39 4.60 16.13
C ILE A 60 8.16 5.65 15.03
N LEU A 61 7.70 6.86 15.41
CA LEU A 61 7.41 7.93 14.46
C LEU A 61 8.65 8.36 13.64
N ILE A 62 9.84 8.34 14.25
CA ILE A 62 11.09 8.71 13.60
C ILE A 62 11.66 7.54 12.77
N THR A 63 11.62 6.32 13.31
CA THR A 63 12.32 5.19 12.70
C THR A 63 11.54 4.53 11.59
N TYR A 64 10.20 4.60 11.61
CA TYR A 64 9.39 4.03 10.56
C TYR A 64 9.70 4.63 9.16
N PRO A 65 9.71 5.96 8.95
CA PRO A 65 10.15 6.53 7.66
C PRO A 65 11.60 6.20 7.30
N LEU A 66 12.48 6.12 8.32
CA LEU A 66 13.89 5.86 8.11
C LEU A 66 14.13 4.53 7.39
N MET A 67 13.29 3.54 7.63
CA MET A 67 13.34 2.24 6.97
C MET A 67 13.21 2.35 5.43
N PHE A 68 12.45 3.33 4.93
CA PHE A 68 12.21 3.52 3.50
C PHE A 68 13.27 4.40 2.81
N ILE A 69 14.05 5.18 3.56
CA ILE A 69 15.01 6.14 3.00
C ILE A 69 16.01 5.49 2.03
N PRO A 70 16.67 4.34 2.33
CA PRO A 70 17.61 3.73 1.38
C PRO A 70 16.95 3.34 0.06
N ALA A 71 15.75 2.75 0.10
CA ALA A 71 14.97 2.40 -1.08
C ALA A 71 14.56 3.65 -1.89
N MET A 72 14.16 4.74 -1.21
CA MET A 72 13.81 6.01 -1.84
C MET A 72 15.01 6.66 -2.53
N MET A 73 16.15 6.69 -1.86
CA MET A 73 17.40 7.25 -2.42
C MET A 73 17.85 6.47 -3.64
N TYR A 74 17.86 5.14 -3.56
CA TYR A 74 18.20 4.28 -4.69
C TYR A 74 17.23 4.49 -5.86
N SER A 75 15.92 4.44 -5.62
CA SER A 75 14.91 4.62 -6.66
C SER A 75 15.00 5.98 -7.34
N LYS A 76 15.33 7.03 -6.58
CA LYS A 76 15.56 8.39 -7.12
C LYS A 76 16.81 8.41 -8.01
N ALA A 77 17.93 7.87 -7.55
CA ALA A 77 19.17 7.81 -8.32
C ALA A 77 19.01 7.01 -9.62
N ALA A 78 18.38 5.82 -9.53
CA ALA A 78 18.07 5.00 -10.69
C ALA A 78 17.12 5.70 -11.67
N SER A 79 16.08 6.39 -11.17
CA SER A 79 15.17 7.18 -12.00
C SER A 79 15.88 8.32 -12.71
N GLN A 80 16.79 9.02 -12.06
CA GLN A 80 17.58 10.09 -12.68
C GLN A 80 18.48 9.53 -13.78
N HIS A 81 19.13 8.39 -13.56
CA HIS A 81 19.96 7.75 -14.56
C HIS A 81 19.14 7.30 -15.77
N ASN A 82 18.01 6.64 -15.56
CA ASN A 82 17.17 6.09 -16.63
C ASN A 82 16.41 7.19 -17.41
N SER A 83 16.23 8.37 -16.85
CA SER A 83 15.48 9.48 -17.50
C SER A 83 16.05 9.92 -18.85
N ALA A 84 17.28 9.55 -19.15
CA ALA A 84 17.93 9.83 -20.42
C ALA A 84 17.61 8.79 -21.52
N PHE A 85 17.11 7.60 -21.13
CA PHE A 85 17.04 6.46 -22.05
C PHE A 85 15.64 5.83 -22.13
N ASP A 86 14.85 5.93 -21.05
CA ASP A 86 13.59 5.21 -20.92
C ASP A 86 12.38 6.16 -20.85
N PRO A 87 11.20 5.73 -21.32
CA PRO A 87 9.97 6.45 -21.09
C PRO A 87 9.61 6.41 -19.59
N GLY A 88 9.19 7.57 -19.05
CA GLY A 88 8.72 7.65 -17.67
C GLY A 88 7.26 7.25 -17.52
N TYR A 89 6.92 6.64 -16.38
CA TYR A 89 5.55 6.30 -16.02
C TYR A 89 5.19 6.97 -14.71
N LYS A 90 4.11 7.76 -14.70
CA LYS A 90 3.63 8.43 -13.49
C LYS A 90 3.25 7.42 -12.41
N LEU A 91 3.60 7.71 -11.15
CA LEU A 91 3.18 6.90 -10.02
C LEU A 91 1.70 7.12 -9.68
N ASN A 92 1.21 8.33 -9.92
CA ASN A 92 -0.16 8.74 -9.64
C ASN A 92 -0.76 9.40 -10.87
N SER A 93 -1.49 8.65 -11.67
CA SER A 93 -2.10 9.13 -12.92
C SER A 93 -3.61 9.39 -12.81
N SER A 94 -4.25 8.96 -11.75
CA SER A 94 -5.64 9.27 -11.32
C SER A 94 -6.69 9.34 -12.42
N ASN A 95 -7.02 8.19 -13.00
CA ASN A 95 -8.16 8.08 -13.90
C ASN A 95 -9.40 7.60 -13.15
N PHE A 96 -10.42 8.45 -13.06
CA PHE A 96 -11.67 8.14 -12.35
C PHE A 96 -12.91 8.14 -13.27
N LYS A 97 -12.76 8.36 -14.57
CA LYS A 97 -13.90 8.38 -15.49
C LYS A 97 -14.46 6.97 -15.72
N PRO A 98 -15.80 6.80 -15.73
CA PRO A 98 -16.84 7.83 -15.66
C PRO A 98 -17.31 8.19 -14.24
N LEU A 99 -16.78 7.59 -13.17
CA LEU A 99 -17.35 7.67 -11.81
C LEU A 99 -17.03 9.00 -11.08
N GLY A 100 -15.88 9.60 -11.34
CA GLY A 100 -15.37 10.75 -10.61
C GLY A 100 -14.62 10.39 -9.32
N GLY A 101 -13.74 11.29 -8.85
CA GLY A 101 -12.83 11.01 -7.73
C GLY A 101 -13.55 10.79 -6.40
N ILE A 102 -14.56 11.60 -6.08
CA ILE A 102 -15.32 11.48 -4.82
C ILE A 102 -16.05 10.14 -4.75
N MET A 103 -16.71 9.73 -5.84
CA MET A 103 -17.39 8.43 -5.90
C MET A 103 -16.38 7.29 -5.73
N CYS A 104 -15.23 7.35 -6.39
CA CYS A 104 -14.17 6.35 -6.22
C CYS A 104 -13.69 6.30 -4.77
N ALA A 105 -13.47 7.45 -4.12
CA ALA A 105 -13.06 7.52 -2.72
C ALA A 105 -14.09 6.85 -1.78
N VAL A 106 -15.38 7.13 -1.96
CA VAL A 106 -16.44 6.48 -1.18
C VAL A 106 -16.50 4.98 -1.45
N LEU A 107 -16.46 4.58 -2.71
CA LEU A 107 -16.51 3.16 -3.09
C LEU A 107 -15.37 2.35 -2.49
N VAL A 108 -14.12 2.83 -2.56
CA VAL A 108 -12.98 2.10 -2.02
C VAL A 108 -12.98 2.07 -0.49
N SER A 109 -13.44 3.14 0.17
CA SER A 109 -13.55 3.19 1.64
C SER A 109 -14.54 2.14 2.16
N ILE A 110 -15.71 2.02 1.55
CA ILE A 110 -16.69 0.98 1.92
C ILE A 110 -16.17 -0.41 1.52
N ALA A 111 -15.48 -0.53 0.37
CA ALA A 111 -14.97 -1.82 -0.11
C ALA A 111 -13.95 -2.44 0.85
N VAL A 112 -13.04 -1.66 1.41
CA VAL A 112 -12.06 -2.20 2.34
C VAL A 112 -12.70 -2.64 3.66
N LEU A 113 -13.71 -1.92 4.15
CA LEU A 113 -14.46 -2.31 5.35
C LEU A 113 -15.29 -3.58 5.11
N ALA A 114 -15.99 -3.66 3.98
CA ALA A 114 -16.71 -4.87 3.57
C ALA A 114 -15.77 -6.06 3.39
N PHE A 115 -14.57 -5.82 2.86
CA PHE A 115 -13.57 -6.85 2.67
C PHE A 115 -13.06 -7.42 4.00
N ASN A 116 -12.87 -6.57 5.04
CA ASN A 116 -12.49 -7.03 6.39
C ASN A 116 -13.56 -7.97 6.99
N VAL A 117 -14.85 -7.67 6.80
CA VAL A 117 -15.94 -8.58 7.23
C VAL A 117 -15.87 -9.93 6.50
N ILE A 118 -15.52 -9.93 5.21
CA ILE A 118 -15.36 -11.17 4.43
C ILE A 118 -14.15 -11.97 4.91
N MET A 119 -13.08 -11.30 5.33
CA MET A 119 -11.87 -11.94 5.84
C MET A 119 -12.01 -12.49 7.25
N GLU A 120 -13.00 -12.08 8.02
CA GLU A 120 -13.21 -12.47 9.41
C GLU A 120 -13.21 -13.99 9.64
N PRO A 121 -13.97 -14.81 8.90
CA PRO A 121 -13.94 -16.28 9.09
C PRO A 121 -12.57 -16.91 8.81
N ILE A 122 -11.80 -16.30 7.91
CA ILE A 122 -10.44 -16.76 7.58
C ILE A 122 -9.49 -16.41 8.73
N ASN A 123 -9.60 -15.19 9.27
CA ASN A 123 -8.80 -14.75 10.41
C ASN A 123 -9.05 -15.61 11.65
N GLN A 124 -10.31 -15.96 11.92
CA GLN A 124 -10.70 -16.81 13.05
C GLN A 124 -10.27 -18.28 12.86
N ALA A 125 -10.04 -18.73 11.64
CA ALA A 125 -9.52 -20.06 11.35
C ALA A 125 -7.98 -20.15 11.44
N MET A 126 -7.29 -19.03 11.66
CA MET A 126 -5.83 -19.03 11.83
C MET A 126 -5.43 -19.65 13.18
N PRO A 127 -4.25 -20.26 13.27
CA PRO A 127 -3.74 -20.74 14.55
C PRO A 127 -3.59 -19.58 15.54
N GLU A 128 -3.63 -19.89 16.83
CA GLU A 128 -3.40 -18.89 17.88
C GLU A 128 -2.05 -18.21 17.71
N MET A 129 -2.03 -16.89 17.94
CA MET A 129 -0.81 -16.09 17.89
C MET A 129 0.01 -16.35 19.15
N SER A 130 1.34 -16.42 19.03
CA SER A 130 2.20 -16.52 20.20
C SER A 130 2.10 -15.25 21.06
N ASP A 131 2.16 -15.40 22.38
CA ASP A 131 2.10 -14.27 23.32
C ASP A 131 3.13 -13.18 23.00
N THR A 132 4.34 -13.58 22.61
CA THR A 132 5.41 -12.65 22.23
C THR A 132 5.03 -11.79 21.02
N LEU A 133 4.42 -12.41 19.99
CA LEU A 133 3.99 -11.67 18.80
C LEU A 133 2.78 -10.78 19.12
N LYS A 134 1.83 -11.29 19.93
CA LYS A 134 0.66 -10.53 20.37
C LYS A 134 1.11 -9.27 21.12
N GLN A 135 1.98 -9.41 22.12
CA GLN A 135 2.54 -8.27 22.87
C GLN A 135 3.29 -7.28 21.95
N ALA A 136 4.08 -7.79 20.99
CA ALA A 136 4.77 -6.92 20.04
C ALA A 136 3.82 -6.12 19.14
N LEU A 137 2.67 -6.68 18.73
CA LEU A 137 1.66 -5.99 17.94
C LEU A 137 0.84 -5.01 18.79
N GLU A 138 0.51 -5.37 20.01
CA GLU A 138 -0.18 -4.50 20.97
C GLU A 138 0.67 -3.27 21.30
N SER A 139 1.97 -3.44 21.54
CA SER A 139 2.89 -2.32 21.80
C SER A 139 2.95 -1.29 20.67
N MET A 140 2.74 -1.72 19.42
CA MET A 140 2.70 -0.80 18.27
C MET A 140 1.46 0.13 18.28
N THR A 141 0.42 -0.26 19.01
CA THR A 141 -0.83 0.53 19.15
C THR A 141 -1.01 1.11 20.54
N GLU A 142 -0.13 0.82 21.49
CA GLU A 142 -0.06 1.49 22.79
C GLU A 142 0.31 2.97 22.62
N GLY A 143 0.10 3.76 23.68
CA GLY A 143 0.41 5.18 23.68
C GLY A 143 -0.75 6.08 23.23
N THR A 144 -0.45 7.31 22.84
CA THR A 144 -1.46 8.32 22.53
C THR A 144 -2.13 8.09 21.18
N LEU A 145 -3.46 8.20 21.15
CA LEU A 145 -4.26 7.94 19.94
C LEU A 145 -3.79 8.77 18.72
N TRP A 146 -3.43 10.05 18.92
CA TRP A 146 -3.01 10.90 17.82
C TRP A 146 -1.66 10.47 17.21
N MET A 147 -0.74 9.93 18.03
CA MET A 147 0.53 9.36 17.55
C MET A 147 0.29 8.12 16.70
N ASN A 148 -0.61 7.24 17.17
CA ASN A 148 -0.97 6.03 16.44
C ASN A 148 -1.73 6.35 15.14
N ILE A 149 -2.59 7.38 15.14
CA ILE A 149 -3.22 7.87 13.90
C ILE A 149 -2.13 8.35 12.93
N LEU A 150 -1.15 9.13 13.41
CA LEU A 150 -0.10 9.65 12.54
C LEU A 150 0.80 8.53 12.00
N SER A 151 1.26 7.60 12.85
CA SER A 151 2.18 6.53 12.46
C SER A 151 1.47 5.43 11.66
N VAL A 152 0.42 4.83 12.19
CA VAL A 152 -0.23 3.64 11.62
C VAL A 152 -1.24 3.99 10.54
N SER A 153 -2.06 5.04 10.75
CA SER A 153 -3.14 5.36 9.80
C SER A 153 -2.72 6.29 8.67
N ILE A 154 -1.64 7.05 8.82
CA ILE A 154 -1.19 8.03 7.80
C ILE A 154 0.17 7.66 7.25
N MET A 155 1.21 7.58 8.08
CA MET A 155 2.58 7.40 7.59
C MET A 155 2.78 6.01 6.99
N ALA A 156 2.32 4.94 7.65
CA ALA A 156 2.45 3.59 7.13
C ALA A 156 1.82 3.46 5.73
N PRO A 157 0.55 3.82 5.49
CA PRO A 157 -0.03 3.80 4.16
C PRO A 157 0.72 4.63 3.12
N LEU A 158 1.26 5.80 3.47
CA LEU A 158 2.01 6.63 2.53
C LEU A 158 3.26 5.93 2.01
N PHE A 159 4.08 5.38 2.91
CA PHE A 159 5.35 4.74 2.55
C PHE A 159 5.14 3.36 1.91
N GLU A 160 4.22 2.58 2.45
CA GLU A 160 3.94 1.23 1.95
C GLU A 160 3.28 1.25 0.58
N GLU A 161 2.31 2.15 0.32
CA GLU A 161 1.71 2.29 -1.00
C GLU A 161 2.70 2.86 -2.01
N TRP A 162 3.56 3.85 -1.60
CA TRP A 162 4.64 4.31 -2.45
C TRP A 162 5.53 3.13 -2.89
N LEU A 163 5.93 2.26 -1.97
CA LEU A 163 6.78 1.12 -2.27
C LEU A 163 6.04 0.05 -3.10
N CYS A 164 4.89 -0.42 -2.61
CA CYS A 164 4.23 -1.60 -3.15
C CYS A 164 3.48 -1.30 -4.45
N ARG A 165 2.78 -0.15 -4.55
CA ARG A 165 2.02 0.22 -5.76
C ARG A 165 2.81 1.16 -6.65
N GLY A 166 3.41 2.20 -6.07
CA GLY A 166 4.20 3.18 -6.80
C GLY A 166 5.46 2.61 -7.43
N MET A 167 6.22 1.79 -6.71
CA MET A 167 7.46 1.19 -7.22
C MET A 167 7.22 -0.22 -7.78
N VAL A 168 6.82 -1.19 -6.94
CA VAL A 168 6.78 -2.61 -7.32
C VAL A 168 5.70 -2.88 -8.35
N LEU A 169 4.41 -2.62 -8.05
CA LEU A 169 3.32 -2.96 -8.97
C LEU A 169 3.41 -2.19 -10.28
N ARG A 170 3.61 -0.88 -10.22
CA ARG A 170 3.79 -0.05 -11.43
C ARG A 170 4.98 -0.55 -12.24
N GLY A 171 6.07 -0.91 -11.58
CA GLY A 171 7.23 -1.49 -12.22
C GLY A 171 6.89 -2.76 -12.98
N LEU A 172 6.30 -3.76 -12.31
CA LEU A 172 5.93 -5.05 -12.90
C LEU A 172 4.92 -4.91 -14.06
N LEU A 173 4.00 -3.95 -13.98
CA LEU A 173 3.01 -3.68 -15.04
C LEU A 173 3.62 -3.08 -16.31
N ASN A 174 4.74 -2.35 -16.20
CA ASN A 174 5.32 -1.57 -17.29
C ASN A 174 6.73 -2.04 -17.71
N HIS A 175 7.40 -2.84 -16.87
CA HIS A 175 8.70 -3.41 -17.23
C HIS A 175 8.56 -4.40 -18.37
N LYS A 176 9.36 -4.21 -19.42
CA LYS A 176 9.40 -5.12 -20.58
C LYS A 176 10.55 -6.10 -20.41
N ASP A 177 10.26 -7.38 -20.64
CA ASP A 177 11.28 -8.43 -20.71
C ASP A 177 12.15 -8.29 -21.98
N GLY A 178 13.14 -9.18 -22.14
CA GLY A 178 14.00 -9.22 -23.33
C GLY A 178 13.27 -9.44 -24.65
N ASN A 179 12.01 -9.91 -24.63
CA ASN A 179 11.14 -10.10 -25.77
C ASN A 179 10.15 -8.94 -25.99
N GLY A 180 10.20 -7.91 -25.14
CA GLY A 180 9.31 -6.76 -25.20
C GLY A 180 7.94 -6.96 -24.54
N ASN A 181 7.70 -8.07 -23.84
CA ASN A 181 6.43 -8.37 -23.18
C ASN A 181 6.40 -7.83 -21.74
N THR A 182 5.23 -7.41 -21.30
CA THR A 182 4.97 -7.04 -19.89
C THR A 182 4.34 -8.21 -19.14
N MET A 183 4.48 -8.22 -17.81
CA MET A 183 3.84 -9.22 -16.95
C MET A 183 2.31 -9.12 -17.04
N ASN A 184 1.63 -10.27 -17.00
CA ASN A 184 0.17 -10.28 -16.90
C ASN A 184 -0.28 -9.48 -15.66
N PRO A 185 -1.24 -8.56 -15.79
CA PRO A 185 -1.62 -7.66 -14.70
C PRO A 185 -2.04 -8.35 -13.40
N TYR A 186 -2.74 -9.48 -13.48
CA TYR A 186 -3.16 -10.21 -12.27
C TYR A 186 -1.97 -10.87 -11.56
N TRP A 187 -0.98 -11.36 -12.31
CA TRP A 187 0.27 -11.84 -11.72
C TRP A 187 1.10 -10.70 -11.12
N ALA A 188 1.14 -9.55 -11.77
CA ALA A 188 1.80 -8.36 -11.21
C ALA A 188 1.15 -7.92 -9.89
N ILE A 189 -0.20 -7.91 -9.83
CA ILE A 189 -0.96 -7.60 -8.62
C ILE A 189 -0.66 -8.62 -7.52
N ALA A 190 -0.74 -9.93 -7.83
CA ALA A 190 -0.46 -10.99 -6.86
C ALA A 190 0.99 -10.93 -6.34
N THR A 191 1.97 -10.67 -7.21
CA THR A 191 3.38 -10.53 -6.83
C THR A 191 3.59 -9.30 -5.92
N SER A 192 2.97 -8.17 -6.25
CA SER A 192 3.02 -6.97 -5.39
C SER A 192 2.32 -7.18 -4.05
N ALA A 193 1.21 -7.91 -4.02
CA ALA A 193 0.51 -8.28 -2.78
C ALA A 193 1.35 -9.24 -1.92
N LEU A 194 2.02 -10.21 -2.55
CA LEU A 194 2.95 -11.10 -1.85
C LEU A 194 4.15 -10.33 -1.29
N PHE A 195 4.72 -9.40 -2.05
CA PHE A 195 5.77 -8.51 -1.56
C PHE A 195 5.29 -7.73 -0.33
N PHE A 196 4.08 -7.19 -0.37
CA PHE A 196 3.46 -6.48 0.74
C PHE A 196 3.29 -7.39 1.98
N ALA A 197 2.87 -8.64 1.79
CA ALA A 197 2.79 -9.63 2.86
C ALA A 197 4.17 -9.93 3.49
N VAL A 198 5.20 -10.11 2.66
CA VAL A 198 6.55 -10.47 3.10
C VAL A 198 7.18 -9.38 3.97
N ILE A 199 6.98 -8.10 3.64
CA ILE A 199 7.55 -7.01 4.45
C ILE A 199 6.94 -6.90 5.86
N HIS A 200 5.80 -7.53 6.14
CA HIS A 200 5.21 -7.61 7.48
C HIS A 200 5.90 -8.65 8.39
N MET A 201 6.70 -9.56 7.81
CA MET A 201 7.56 -10.54 8.52
C MET A 201 6.84 -11.45 9.53
N ASN A 202 5.53 -11.55 9.49
CA ASN A 202 4.75 -12.49 10.30
C ASN A 202 3.51 -12.99 9.54
N LEU A 203 3.02 -14.19 9.89
CA LEU A 203 1.96 -14.85 9.16
C LEU A 203 0.60 -14.17 9.31
N TRP A 204 0.27 -13.67 10.51
CA TRP A 204 -1.05 -13.11 10.81
C TRP A 204 -1.30 -11.78 10.09
N GLN A 205 -0.35 -10.86 10.17
CA GLN A 205 -0.41 -9.63 9.36
C GLN A 205 -0.19 -9.93 7.88
N GLY A 206 0.72 -10.86 7.55
CA GLY A 206 1.06 -11.20 6.18
C GLY A 206 -0.12 -11.74 5.37
N LEU A 207 -0.97 -12.59 5.95
CA LEU A 207 -2.16 -13.08 5.26
C LEU A 207 -3.14 -11.96 4.93
N ASN A 208 -3.45 -11.11 5.92
CA ASN A 208 -4.31 -9.95 5.72
C ASN A 208 -3.69 -8.93 4.77
N ALA A 209 -2.38 -8.67 4.88
CA ALA A 209 -1.64 -7.79 3.98
C ALA A 209 -1.66 -8.32 2.53
N PHE A 210 -1.53 -9.64 2.32
CA PHE A 210 -1.69 -10.23 0.99
C PHE A 210 -3.08 -9.97 0.41
N ALA A 211 -4.13 -10.27 1.19
CA ALA A 211 -5.51 -10.17 0.74
C ALA A 211 -5.92 -8.71 0.47
N VAL A 212 -5.68 -7.81 1.42
CA VAL A 212 -5.91 -6.35 1.25
C VAL A 212 -4.96 -5.80 0.18
N GLY A 213 -3.72 -6.28 0.14
CA GLY A 213 -2.72 -5.94 -0.87
C GLY A 213 -3.17 -6.25 -2.29
N PHE A 214 -3.83 -7.38 -2.50
CA PHE A 214 -4.40 -7.72 -3.80
C PHE A 214 -5.54 -6.77 -4.19
N LEU A 215 -6.42 -6.43 -3.25
CA LEU A 215 -7.51 -5.48 -3.48
C LEU A 215 -6.99 -4.07 -3.81
N LEU A 216 -6.02 -3.55 -3.05
CA LEU A 216 -5.36 -2.27 -3.30
C LEU A 216 -4.64 -2.28 -4.67
N GLY A 217 -3.94 -3.37 -5.00
CA GLY A 217 -3.30 -3.54 -6.30
C GLY A 217 -4.28 -3.52 -7.46
N TYR A 218 -5.44 -4.15 -7.29
CA TYR A 218 -6.51 -4.12 -8.29
C TYR A 218 -7.07 -2.70 -8.49
N VAL A 219 -7.31 -1.97 -7.41
CA VAL A 219 -7.75 -0.56 -7.48
C VAL A 219 -6.69 0.29 -8.20
N TYR A 220 -5.41 0.13 -7.85
CA TYR A 220 -4.33 0.83 -8.54
C TYR A 220 -4.28 0.51 -10.03
N TYR A 221 -4.36 -0.76 -10.39
CA TYR A 221 -4.37 -1.20 -11.80
C TYR A 221 -5.52 -0.57 -12.60
N ARG A 222 -6.72 -0.44 -12.00
CA ARG A 222 -7.90 0.13 -12.67
C ARG A 222 -7.86 1.65 -12.77
N THR A 223 -7.35 2.33 -11.74
CA THR A 223 -7.45 3.79 -11.62
C THR A 223 -6.15 4.53 -11.90
N GLY A 224 -5.00 3.87 -11.81
CA GLY A 224 -3.68 4.49 -11.83
C GLY A 224 -3.44 5.43 -10.63
N SER A 225 -4.33 5.45 -9.64
CA SER A 225 -4.29 6.42 -8.56
C SER A 225 -3.63 5.86 -7.30
N LEU A 226 -2.40 6.28 -7.07
CA LEU A 226 -1.68 6.00 -5.82
C LEU A 226 -2.35 6.67 -4.62
N SER A 227 -2.87 7.88 -4.78
CA SER A 227 -3.58 8.61 -3.73
C SER A 227 -4.85 7.88 -3.29
N LEU A 228 -5.55 7.20 -4.21
CA LEU A 228 -6.76 6.45 -3.89
C LEU A 228 -6.43 5.18 -3.09
N THR A 229 -5.33 4.49 -3.42
CA THR A 229 -4.90 3.32 -2.65
C THR A 229 -4.36 3.72 -1.28
N MET A 230 -3.64 4.84 -1.17
CA MET A 230 -3.26 5.42 0.12
C MET A 230 -4.49 5.72 0.99
N LEU A 231 -5.52 6.38 0.43
CA LEU A 231 -6.77 6.63 1.15
C LEU A 231 -7.43 5.33 1.62
N MET A 232 -7.56 4.36 0.74
CA MET A 232 -8.17 3.06 1.06
C MET A 232 -7.41 2.35 2.18
N HIS A 233 -6.09 2.38 2.16
CA HIS A 233 -5.22 1.82 3.18
C HIS A 233 -5.32 2.62 4.50
N CYS A 234 -5.35 3.96 4.44
CA CYS A 234 -5.60 4.79 5.62
C CYS A 234 -6.93 4.44 6.31
N VAL A 235 -8.01 4.24 5.53
CA VAL A 235 -9.32 3.82 6.06
C VAL A 235 -9.22 2.45 6.74
N ASN A 236 -8.53 1.50 6.11
CA ASN A 236 -8.31 0.16 6.69
C ASN A 236 -7.61 0.24 8.05
N ASN A 237 -6.49 0.92 8.12
CA ASN A 237 -5.69 1.03 9.34
C ASN A 237 -6.38 1.86 10.42
N SER A 238 -7.06 2.94 10.02
CA SER A 238 -7.86 3.75 10.96
C SER A 238 -9.01 2.94 11.56
N PHE A 239 -9.69 2.13 10.76
CA PHE A 239 -10.76 1.26 11.25
C PHE A 239 -10.23 0.25 12.28
N ALA A 240 -9.13 -0.45 11.97
CA ALA A 240 -8.51 -1.40 12.88
C ALA A 240 -8.05 -0.72 14.18
N LEU A 241 -7.40 0.46 14.08
CA LEU A 241 -6.97 1.25 15.24
C LEU A 241 -8.13 1.71 16.11
N ILE A 242 -9.22 2.22 15.50
CA ILE A 242 -10.41 2.66 16.25
C ILE A 242 -11.05 1.45 16.93
N LEU A 243 -11.16 0.33 16.24
CA LEU A 243 -11.76 -0.88 16.79
C LEU A 243 -10.97 -1.40 18.00
N SER A 244 -9.64 -1.43 17.92
CA SER A 244 -8.77 -1.84 19.03
C SER A 244 -8.84 -0.92 20.25
N ARG A 245 -9.34 0.32 20.10
CA ARG A 245 -9.50 1.29 21.19
C ARG A 245 -10.89 1.34 21.82
N ILE A 246 -11.89 0.89 21.05
CA ILE A 246 -13.30 0.93 21.50
C ILE A 246 -13.71 -0.41 22.11
N LEU A 247 -13.21 -1.52 21.57
CA LEU A 247 -13.52 -2.84 22.11
C LEU A 247 -12.82 -3.05 23.46
N PRO A 248 -13.54 -3.57 24.46
CA PRO A 248 -12.94 -4.06 25.69
C PRO A 248 -11.90 -5.15 25.41
N GLU A 249 -10.87 -5.26 26.26
CA GLU A 249 -9.78 -6.23 26.09
C GLU A 249 -10.28 -7.69 26.01
N ASP A 250 -11.31 -8.01 26.77
CA ASP A 250 -11.96 -9.33 26.76
C ASP A 250 -12.73 -9.64 25.46
N MET A 251 -13.04 -8.61 24.67
CA MET A 251 -13.71 -8.74 23.37
C MET A 251 -12.75 -8.63 22.18
N ALA A 252 -11.51 -8.19 22.39
CA ALA A 252 -10.56 -7.94 21.31
C ALA A 252 -10.22 -9.20 20.50
N ASP A 253 -10.19 -10.35 21.15
CA ASP A 253 -9.90 -11.65 20.52
C ASP A 253 -11.17 -12.43 20.13
N MET A 254 -12.37 -11.91 20.44
CA MET A 254 -13.62 -12.58 20.10
C MET A 254 -13.95 -12.42 18.63
N ALA A 255 -14.53 -13.48 18.04
CA ALA A 255 -15.07 -13.38 16.70
C ALA A 255 -16.23 -12.39 16.65
N THR A 256 -16.36 -11.65 15.54
CA THR A 256 -17.44 -10.67 15.37
C THR A 256 -18.82 -11.30 15.62
N TRP A 257 -19.05 -12.57 15.23
CA TRP A 257 -20.32 -13.26 15.46
C TRP A 257 -20.60 -13.61 16.94
N ASP A 258 -19.57 -13.68 17.79
CA ASP A 258 -19.73 -13.86 19.22
C ASP A 258 -20.15 -12.55 19.90
N VAL A 259 -19.74 -11.42 19.33
CA VAL A 259 -20.07 -10.06 19.83
C VAL A 259 -21.48 -9.64 19.40
N ILE A 260 -21.81 -9.74 18.11
CA ILE A 260 -23.08 -9.25 17.55
C ILE A 260 -24.13 -10.34 17.34
N GLY A 261 -23.76 -11.61 17.50
CA GLY A 261 -24.58 -12.79 17.19
C GLY A 261 -24.43 -13.29 15.73
N MET A 262 -24.64 -14.59 15.55
CA MET A 262 -24.45 -15.25 14.25
C MET A 262 -25.37 -14.71 13.15
N VAL A 263 -26.65 -14.45 13.44
CA VAL A 263 -27.62 -14.01 12.43
C VAL A 263 -27.29 -12.59 11.90
N PRO A 264 -27.04 -11.57 12.73
CA PRO A 264 -26.56 -10.28 12.26
C PRO A 264 -25.24 -10.36 11.50
N PHE A 265 -24.29 -11.21 11.96
CA PHE A 265 -23.03 -11.40 11.25
C PHE A 265 -23.24 -11.96 9.84
N LEU A 266 -24.06 -13.01 9.68
CA LEU A 266 -24.36 -13.58 8.36
C LEU A 266 -25.04 -12.58 7.43
N ALA A 267 -25.92 -11.73 7.96
CA ALA A 267 -26.54 -10.65 7.18
C ALA A 267 -25.49 -9.61 6.74
N LEU A 268 -24.58 -9.20 7.64
CA LEU A 268 -23.50 -8.28 7.33
C LEU A 268 -22.49 -8.90 6.33
N PHE A 269 -22.16 -10.17 6.48
CA PHE A 269 -21.29 -10.91 5.56
C PHE A 269 -21.90 -10.96 4.14
N ALA A 270 -23.20 -11.35 4.03
CA ALA A 270 -23.89 -11.40 2.76
C ALA A 270 -23.98 -10.01 2.09
N ALA A 271 -24.25 -8.95 2.87
CA ALA A 271 -24.24 -7.57 2.38
C ALA A 271 -22.84 -7.17 1.90
N SER A 272 -21.78 -7.55 2.62
CA SER A 272 -20.40 -7.29 2.25
C SER A 272 -20.01 -7.98 0.93
N VAL A 273 -20.39 -9.24 0.75
CA VAL A 273 -20.16 -9.99 -0.52
C VAL A 273 -20.93 -9.32 -1.67
N ALA A 274 -22.20 -8.97 -1.47
CA ALA A 274 -22.99 -8.28 -2.48
C ALA A 274 -22.37 -6.90 -2.83
N TYR A 275 -21.91 -6.17 -1.83
CA TYR A 275 -21.21 -4.89 -2.05
C TYR A 275 -19.90 -5.09 -2.82
N MET A 276 -19.07 -6.07 -2.49
CA MET A 276 -17.83 -6.35 -3.22
C MET A 276 -18.09 -6.70 -4.69
N TYR A 277 -19.14 -7.47 -4.98
CA TYR A 277 -19.56 -7.71 -6.36
C TYR A 277 -19.95 -6.41 -7.09
N PHE A 278 -20.78 -5.58 -6.46
CA PHE A 278 -21.14 -4.26 -6.99
C PHE A 278 -19.91 -3.38 -7.20
N PHE A 279 -19.01 -3.30 -6.22
CA PHE A 279 -17.77 -2.53 -6.27
C PHE A 279 -16.91 -2.94 -7.46
N VAL A 280 -16.63 -4.25 -7.63
CA VAL A 280 -15.84 -4.75 -8.74
C VAL A 280 -16.48 -4.37 -10.09
N LYS A 281 -17.79 -4.51 -10.24
CA LYS A 281 -18.51 -4.10 -11.46
C LYS A 281 -18.38 -2.59 -11.72
N LYS A 282 -18.47 -1.76 -10.67
CA LYS A 282 -18.33 -0.30 -10.81
C LYS A 282 -16.89 0.10 -11.16
N ILE A 283 -15.88 -0.43 -10.48
CA ILE A 283 -14.49 -0.12 -10.79
C ILE A 283 -14.11 -0.59 -12.20
N GLN A 284 -14.69 -1.67 -12.70
CA GLN A 284 -14.49 -2.15 -14.07
C GLN A 284 -15.01 -1.18 -15.15
N THR A 285 -15.91 -0.26 -14.83
CA THR A 285 -16.34 0.77 -15.78
C THR A 285 -15.27 1.83 -16.06
N ILE A 286 -14.26 1.94 -15.21
CA ILE A 286 -13.12 2.82 -15.44
C ILE A 286 -12.28 2.23 -16.56
N SER A 287 -12.09 3.00 -17.65
CA SER A 287 -11.24 2.57 -18.77
C SER A 287 -9.79 2.47 -18.32
N LEU A 288 -9.13 1.36 -18.68
CA LEU A 288 -7.70 1.22 -18.44
C LEU A 288 -6.94 2.27 -19.26
N GLN A 289 -5.98 2.93 -18.63
CA GLN A 289 -5.03 3.78 -19.36
C GLN A 289 -4.09 2.87 -20.15
N SER A 290 -3.93 3.13 -21.45
CA SER A 290 -2.91 2.43 -22.23
C SER A 290 -1.51 2.80 -21.69
N PRO A 291 -0.56 1.86 -21.69
CA PRO A 291 0.83 2.16 -21.32
C PRO A 291 1.44 3.32 -22.13
N GLN A 292 0.96 3.56 -23.35
CA GLN A 292 1.38 4.64 -24.25
C GLN A 292 0.79 6.00 -23.89
N GLY A 293 -0.41 6.07 -23.28
CA GLY A 293 -1.05 7.33 -22.91
C GLY A 293 -0.37 8.11 -21.78
N ASN A 294 0.56 7.50 -21.06
CA ASN A 294 1.39 8.18 -20.06
C ASN A 294 2.64 8.85 -20.65
N CYS A 295 3.08 8.45 -21.84
CA CYS A 295 4.26 9.03 -22.48
C CYS A 295 3.97 10.40 -23.10
N ASP A 296 2.78 10.56 -23.70
CA ASP A 296 2.40 11.80 -24.40
C ASP A 296 2.13 12.97 -23.44
N MET A 297 1.75 12.71 -22.19
CA MET A 297 1.53 13.75 -21.18
C MET A 297 2.80 14.24 -20.46
N ILE A 298 3.94 13.62 -20.70
CA ILE A 298 5.24 14.06 -20.17
C ILE A 298 5.96 14.96 -21.20
N GLN A 299 5.50 14.95 -22.46
CA GLN A 299 6.05 15.77 -23.56
C GLN A 299 5.31 17.10 -23.77
N GLU A 300 4.16 17.35 -23.16
CA GLU A 300 3.48 18.63 -23.08
C GLU A 300 3.78 19.34 -21.75
#